data_9d834fcabd2ced39b015ccb09d1b6708
#
_entry.id   9d834fcabd2ced39b015ccb09d1b6708
#
_cell.length_a   1.000
_cell.length_b   1.000
_cell.length_c   1.000
_cell.angle_alpha   90.00
_cell.angle_beta   90.00
_cell.angle_gamma   90.00
#
_symmetry.space_group_name_H-M   'P 1'
#
loop_
_entity.id
_entity.type
_entity.pdbx_description
1 polymer ?
#
loop_
_entity_poly.entity_id
_entity_poly.type
_entity_poly.pdbx_seq_one_letter_code
_entity_poly.pdbx_strand_id
1 'polypeptide(L)'
;MPLEQAIWKIGDQLTRLSPSAIAREIDLESHIDADASILSSGWLIIGRQVPSDVGPIDLLAIDQSGSLIVIELKKQQTTRDITAQALDYAAWVETLTSDQIAGIYKRYCEKYRPQDSQLTLDDAFKRRFGVILPAEDLNLTHRIVLVASELDARTERIVRYLAGRGIEMNVLFFQVFADGTQQFLSRVWMLDELEVEEQAARSRSENLGEWNGEYYVSFGLYDEESRNWEDAVKYGFISAGGGRWYNATLEYLTPGARIWVNVPGTGYVGVGEVTGTSKRASEFTVTREDGTSANIMDVSKNGAVLRRTSEDPDKSEYFVPVRWIKTVPLAKAIHEVGFFGNQHSVCKPRTSKWVHTVERLKQLFGVI
;
A
#
# COMPACT_ATOMS: atom_id res chain seq x y z
N MET A 1 8.34 26.96 -20.29
CA MET A 1 9.68 27.58 -20.50
C MET A 1 10.71 26.63 -19.99
N PRO A 2 11.76 26.30 -20.72
CA PRO A 2 12.83 25.50 -20.16
C PRO A 2 13.43 26.25 -18.96
N LEU A 3 13.54 25.57 -17.82
CA LEU A 3 14.23 26.10 -16.66
C LEU A 3 15.72 26.10 -16.95
N GLU A 4 16.30 27.29 -17.20
CA GLU A 4 17.75 27.42 -17.39
C GLU A 4 18.43 27.35 -16.03
N GLN A 5 19.24 26.33 -15.81
CA GLN A 5 20.09 26.18 -14.63
C GLN A 5 21.54 26.37 -15.03
N ALA A 6 22.34 26.97 -14.16
CA ALA A 6 23.78 27.12 -14.35
C ALA A 6 24.47 26.88 -13.00
N ILE A 7 25.54 26.11 -13.03
CA ILE A 7 26.34 25.77 -11.85
C ILE A 7 27.77 26.34 -12.01
N TRP A 8 28.30 26.92 -10.95
CA TRP A 8 29.67 27.36 -10.89
C TRP A 8 30.43 26.62 -9.78
N LYS A 9 31.59 26.15 -10.12
CA LYS A 9 32.56 25.68 -9.14
C LYS A 9 33.22 26.87 -8.47
N ILE A 10 33.15 26.92 -7.15
CA ILE A 10 33.83 27.95 -6.32
C ILE A 10 35.16 27.37 -5.88
N GLY A 11 36.24 28.06 -6.24
CA GLY A 11 37.63 27.77 -5.88
C GLY A 11 38.46 29.03 -6.01
N ASP A 12 39.76 28.93 -6.28
CA ASP A 12 40.62 30.09 -6.51
C ASP A 12 40.13 30.97 -7.66
N GLN A 13 39.47 30.35 -8.63
CA GLN A 13 38.76 31.01 -9.72
C GLN A 13 37.35 30.44 -9.84
N LEU A 14 36.38 31.32 -10.09
CA LEU A 14 35.01 30.94 -10.37
C LEU A 14 34.89 30.35 -11.77
N THR A 15 34.52 29.08 -11.87
CA THR A 15 34.45 28.37 -13.17
C THR A 15 33.00 27.85 -13.39
N ARG A 16 32.38 28.29 -14.50
CA ARG A 16 31.06 27.76 -14.92
C ARG A 16 31.24 26.35 -15.45
N LEU A 17 30.41 25.41 -14.92
CA LEU A 17 30.38 24.02 -15.40
C LEU A 17 29.72 23.96 -16.77
N SER A 18 30.21 23.07 -17.61
CA SER A 18 29.62 22.83 -18.93
C SER A 18 28.40 21.93 -18.84
N PRO A 19 27.32 22.22 -19.59
CA PRO A 19 26.22 21.26 -19.72
C PRO A 19 26.73 19.91 -20.26
N SER A 20 26.21 18.84 -19.71
CA SER A 20 26.48 17.44 -20.10
C SER A 20 25.17 16.66 -20.16
N ALA A 21 25.26 15.37 -20.46
CA ALA A 21 24.07 14.50 -20.51
C ALA A 21 24.37 13.13 -19.93
N ILE A 22 23.34 12.49 -19.37
CA ILE A 22 23.40 11.07 -19.02
C ILE A 22 23.40 10.26 -20.33
N ALA A 23 24.27 9.26 -20.41
CA ALA A 23 24.44 8.49 -21.63
C ALA A 23 23.18 7.71 -22.02
N ARG A 24 22.52 7.06 -21.05
CA ARG A 24 21.32 6.22 -21.27
C ARG A 24 20.28 6.47 -20.18
N GLU A 25 19.00 6.29 -20.51
CA GLU A 25 17.88 6.39 -19.57
C GLU A 25 18.01 5.39 -18.40
N ILE A 26 18.45 4.17 -18.71
CA ILE A 26 18.72 3.14 -17.72
C ILE A 26 19.81 3.52 -16.70
N ASP A 27 20.74 4.41 -17.05
CA ASP A 27 21.75 4.88 -16.11
C ASP A 27 21.14 5.84 -15.09
N LEU A 28 20.23 6.74 -15.52
CA LEU A 28 19.46 7.61 -14.61
C LEU A 28 18.56 6.78 -13.69
N GLU A 29 17.83 5.82 -14.26
CA GLU A 29 17.00 4.87 -13.51
C GLU A 29 17.83 4.13 -12.44
N SER A 30 19.04 3.69 -12.80
CA SER A 30 19.95 3.00 -11.86
C SER A 30 20.44 3.93 -10.75
N HIS A 31 20.72 5.20 -11.04
CA HIS A 31 21.11 6.18 -10.03
C HIS A 31 19.96 6.49 -9.06
N ILE A 32 18.75 6.68 -9.57
CA ILE A 32 17.56 6.89 -8.75
C ILE A 32 17.27 5.65 -7.89
N ASP A 33 17.39 4.47 -8.46
CA ASP A 33 17.22 3.23 -7.73
C ASP A 33 18.26 3.09 -6.60
N ALA A 34 19.51 3.47 -6.85
CA ALA A 34 20.57 3.46 -5.84
C ALA A 34 20.34 4.47 -4.71
N ASP A 35 19.82 5.66 -5.05
CA ASP A 35 19.52 6.74 -4.11
C ASP A 35 18.22 7.46 -4.48
N ALA A 36 17.13 7.06 -3.86
CA ALA A 36 15.81 7.67 -4.06
C ALA A 36 15.77 9.16 -3.69
N SER A 37 16.73 9.68 -2.91
CA SER A 37 16.81 11.10 -2.55
C SER A 37 17.07 12.02 -3.75
N ILE A 38 17.51 11.45 -4.88
CA ILE A 38 17.55 12.14 -6.17
C ILE A 38 16.17 12.66 -6.56
N LEU A 39 15.10 11.90 -6.26
CA LEU A 39 13.73 12.33 -6.45
C LEU A 39 13.18 13.00 -5.18
N SER A 40 13.11 12.24 -4.09
CA SER A 40 12.62 12.71 -2.80
C SER A 40 13.22 11.89 -1.65
N SER A 41 13.64 12.58 -0.59
CA SER A 41 14.05 11.92 0.64
C SER A 41 12.87 11.27 1.39
N GLY A 42 11.63 11.58 1.02
CA GLY A 42 10.41 11.03 1.59
C GLY A 42 9.91 9.76 0.92
N TRP A 43 10.66 9.16 -0.03
CA TRP A 43 10.19 7.97 -0.76
C TRP A 43 11.05 6.74 -0.53
N LEU A 44 10.42 5.57 -0.72
CA LEU A 44 11.05 4.25 -0.77
C LEU A 44 10.75 3.63 -2.13
N ILE A 45 11.77 3.29 -2.91
CA ILE A 45 11.58 2.54 -4.15
C ILE A 45 11.16 1.11 -3.81
N ILE A 46 10.02 0.67 -4.37
CA ILE A 46 9.45 -0.65 -4.15
C ILE A 46 9.36 -1.50 -5.41
N GLY A 47 9.65 -0.91 -6.57
CA GLY A 47 9.63 -1.61 -7.84
C GLY A 47 10.47 -0.91 -8.90
N ARG A 48 11.06 -1.71 -9.80
CA ARG A 48 11.81 -1.26 -10.95
C ARG A 48 11.45 -2.12 -12.16
N GLN A 49 11.14 -1.49 -13.30
CA GLN A 49 10.61 -2.16 -14.49
C GLN A 49 9.45 -3.10 -14.12
N VAL A 50 8.45 -2.50 -13.44
CA VAL A 50 7.31 -3.25 -12.88
C VAL A 50 6.37 -3.64 -14.01
N PRO A 51 6.15 -4.94 -14.26
CA PRO A 51 5.22 -5.39 -15.29
C PRO A 51 3.78 -4.95 -14.96
N SER A 52 3.10 -4.35 -15.94
CA SER A 52 1.68 -4.06 -15.89
C SER A 52 0.99 -4.47 -17.19
N ASP A 53 -0.34 -4.41 -17.24
CA ASP A 53 -1.12 -4.75 -18.43
C ASP A 53 -0.88 -3.78 -19.60
N VAL A 54 -0.38 -2.58 -19.30
CA VAL A 54 -0.13 -1.51 -20.27
C VAL A 54 1.34 -1.33 -20.62
N GLY A 55 2.25 -2.04 -19.93
CA GLY A 55 3.69 -1.99 -20.14
C GLY A 55 4.49 -1.92 -18.85
N PRO A 56 5.81 -1.94 -18.90
CA PRO A 56 6.64 -1.84 -17.70
C PRO A 56 6.68 -0.40 -17.17
N ILE A 57 6.38 -0.21 -15.90
CA ILE A 57 6.59 1.04 -15.17
C ILE A 57 8.07 1.14 -14.80
N ASP A 58 8.74 2.24 -15.15
CA ASP A 58 10.18 2.38 -14.91
C ASP A 58 10.52 2.23 -13.43
N LEU A 59 9.90 3.03 -12.56
CA LEU A 59 10.05 2.91 -11.11
C LEU A 59 8.69 3.07 -10.41
N LEU A 60 8.51 2.31 -9.35
CA LEU A 60 7.39 2.46 -8.43
C LEU A 60 7.94 2.74 -7.02
N ALA A 61 7.45 3.76 -6.37
CA ALA A 61 7.83 4.12 -5.02
C ALA A 61 6.61 4.19 -4.09
N ILE A 62 6.86 4.28 -2.79
CA ILE A 62 5.86 4.52 -1.75
C ILE A 62 6.35 5.63 -0.83
N ASP A 63 5.45 6.50 -0.37
CA ASP A 63 5.75 7.50 0.65
C ASP A 63 5.30 7.05 2.05
N GLN A 64 5.59 7.89 3.06
CA GLN A 64 5.26 7.61 4.45
C GLN A 64 3.75 7.49 4.71
N SER A 65 2.89 8.04 3.86
CA SER A 65 1.43 7.92 3.97
C SER A 65 0.87 6.64 3.37
N GLY A 66 1.69 5.83 2.70
CA GLY A 66 1.24 4.64 1.97
C GLY A 66 0.79 4.94 0.54
N SER A 67 0.95 6.17 0.05
CA SER A 67 0.64 6.54 -1.33
C SER A 67 1.69 5.98 -2.28
N LEU A 68 1.25 5.39 -3.39
CA LEU A 68 2.16 4.90 -4.42
C LEU A 68 2.56 6.03 -5.38
N ILE A 69 3.80 6.01 -5.83
CA ILE A 69 4.34 6.97 -6.77
C ILE A 69 4.76 6.24 -8.04
N VAL A 70 4.06 6.53 -9.14
CA VAL A 70 4.41 6.09 -10.49
C VAL A 70 5.46 7.04 -11.04
N ILE A 71 6.61 6.53 -11.41
CA ILE A 71 7.73 7.32 -11.91
C ILE A 71 8.06 6.83 -13.31
N GLU A 72 7.94 7.72 -14.28
CA GLU A 72 8.27 7.48 -15.69
C GLU A 72 9.44 8.37 -16.10
N LEU A 73 10.48 7.77 -16.66
CA LEU A 73 11.71 8.47 -17.03
C LEU A 73 11.80 8.66 -18.54
N LYS A 74 12.26 9.84 -18.95
CA LYS A 74 12.62 10.11 -20.35
C LYS A 74 13.89 10.94 -20.40
N LYS A 75 14.87 10.42 -21.12
CA LYS A 75 16.15 11.10 -21.33
C LYS A 75 16.05 12.33 -22.21
N GLN A 76 15.15 12.31 -23.19
CA GLN A 76 14.98 13.35 -24.21
C GLN A 76 13.68 14.14 -23.98
N GLN A 77 13.46 15.14 -24.84
CA GLN A 77 12.22 15.91 -24.83
C GLN A 77 11.00 14.97 -24.90
N THR A 78 10.13 15.10 -23.91
CA THR A 78 8.94 14.26 -23.79
C THR A 78 7.80 14.84 -24.59
N THR A 79 7.11 13.96 -25.33
CA THR A 79 5.88 14.26 -26.05
C THR A 79 4.66 13.99 -25.17
N ARG A 80 3.49 14.51 -25.57
CA ARG A 80 2.21 14.30 -24.85
C ARG A 80 1.87 12.83 -24.56
N ASP A 81 2.43 11.90 -25.33
CA ASP A 81 2.15 10.46 -25.18
C ASP A 81 2.62 9.91 -23.82
N ILE A 82 3.66 10.52 -23.21
CA ILE A 82 4.10 10.14 -21.87
C ILE A 82 3.02 10.40 -20.81
N THR A 83 2.22 11.47 -20.97
CA THR A 83 1.15 11.75 -20.01
C THR A 83 0.04 10.73 -20.10
N ALA A 84 -0.30 10.26 -21.30
CA ALA A 84 -1.27 9.19 -21.49
C ALA A 84 -0.76 7.87 -20.90
N GLN A 85 0.49 7.51 -21.19
CA GLN A 85 1.14 6.33 -20.63
C GLN A 85 1.17 6.36 -19.09
N ALA A 86 1.57 7.48 -18.50
CA ALA A 86 1.64 7.62 -17.05
C ALA A 86 0.26 7.58 -16.38
N LEU A 87 -0.79 8.09 -17.03
CA LEU A 87 -2.17 7.97 -16.56
C LEU A 87 -2.68 6.53 -16.66
N ASP A 88 -2.33 5.77 -17.71
CA ASP A 88 -2.66 4.35 -17.82
C ASP A 88 -1.99 3.55 -16.69
N TYR A 89 -0.73 3.83 -16.40
CA TYR A 89 -0.03 3.22 -15.26
C TYR A 89 -0.68 3.57 -13.93
N ALA A 90 -1.07 4.82 -13.73
CA ALA A 90 -1.74 5.26 -12.51
C ALA A 90 -3.10 4.55 -12.35
N ALA A 91 -3.87 4.42 -13.42
CA ALA A 91 -5.14 3.70 -13.42
C ALA A 91 -4.94 2.21 -13.07
N TRP A 92 -3.87 1.58 -13.56
CA TRP A 92 -3.53 0.20 -13.18
C TRP A 92 -3.08 0.13 -11.71
N VAL A 93 -2.22 1.05 -11.26
CA VAL A 93 -1.75 1.11 -9.87
C VAL A 93 -2.91 1.26 -8.89
N GLU A 94 -3.93 2.06 -9.22
CA GLU A 94 -5.14 2.22 -8.39
C GLU A 94 -5.84 0.89 -8.09
N THR A 95 -5.73 -0.10 -8.99
CA THR A 95 -6.36 -1.42 -8.83
C THR A 95 -5.57 -2.37 -7.94
N LEU A 96 -4.31 -2.07 -7.62
CA LEU A 96 -3.43 -2.98 -6.88
C LEU A 96 -3.91 -3.19 -5.44
N THR A 97 -3.96 -4.47 -5.06
CA THR A 97 -4.16 -4.86 -3.67
C THR A 97 -2.84 -4.81 -2.89
N SER A 98 -2.94 -4.78 -1.56
CA SER A 98 -1.76 -4.82 -0.69
C SER A 98 -0.86 -6.04 -0.96
N ASP A 99 -1.45 -7.22 -1.21
CA ASP A 99 -0.70 -8.44 -1.55
C ASP A 99 0.06 -8.30 -2.87
N GLN A 100 -0.55 -7.65 -3.86
CA GLN A 100 0.10 -7.40 -5.14
C GLN A 100 1.27 -6.42 -4.99
N ILE A 101 1.10 -5.38 -4.18
CA ILE A 101 2.16 -4.39 -3.88
C ILE A 101 3.32 -5.06 -3.14
N ALA A 102 3.04 -5.88 -2.11
CA ALA A 102 4.06 -6.67 -1.41
C ALA A 102 4.77 -7.65 -2.36
N GLY A 103 4.03 -8.28 -3.28
CA GLY A 103 4.58 -9.13 -4.32
C GLY A 103 5.47 -8.39 -5.33
N ILE A 104 5.16 -7.15 -5.66
CA ILE A 104 6.01 -6.27 -6.49
C ILE A 104 7.33 -6.03 -5.76
N TYR A 105 7.27 -5.62 -4.49
CA TYR A 105 8.47 -5.37 -3.68
C TYR A 105 9.35 -6.61 -3.56
N LYS A 106 8.76 -7.77 -3.30
CA LYS A 106 9.51 -9.03 -3.23
C LYS A 106 10.28 -9.32 -4.52
N ARG A 107 9.61 -9.25 -5.68
CA ARG A 107 10.27 -9.45 -7.00
C ARG A 107 11.34 -8.41 -7.29
N TYR A 108 11.11 -7.16 -6.89
CA TYR A 108 12.11 -6.11 -7.00
C TYR A 108 13.37 -6.44 -6.19
N CYS A 109 13.22 -6.86 -4.93
CA CYS A 109 14.36 -7.27 -4.09
C CYS A 109 15.08 -8.47 -4.67
N GLU A 110 14.37 -9.52 -5.07
CA GLU A 110 14.96 -10.71 -5.67
C GLU A 110 15.85 -10.39 -6.90
N LYS A 111 15.41 -9.43 -7.72
CA LYS A 111 16.10 -9.09 -8.98
C LYS A 111 17.17 -8.02 -8.83
N TYR A 112 16.92 -6.97 -8.05
CA TYR A 112 17.77 -5.77 -8.01
C TYR A 112 18.42 -5.51 -6.66
N ARG A 113 17.91 -6.11 -5.57
CA ARG A 113 18.37 -5.94 -4.18
C ARG A 113 18.52 -7.27 -3.45
N PRO A 114 19.35 -8.21 -3.92
CA PRO A 114 19.43 -9.56 -3.34
C PRO A 114 19.73 -9.57 -1.83
N GLN A 115 20.47 -8.56 -1.35
CA GLN A 115 20.77 -8.39 0.07
C GLN A 115 19.54 -8.11 0.93
N ASP A 116 18.46 -7.58 0.34
CA ASP A 116 17.19 -7.23 1.01
C ASP A 116 16.08 -8.25 0.68
N SER A 117 16.39 -9.35 -0.01
CA SER A 117 15.39 -10.35 -0.47
C SER A 117 14.60 -11.04 0.64
N GLN A 118 15.09 -10.99 1.87
CA GLN A 118 14.40 -11.51 3.06
C GLN A 118 13.53 -10.46 3.78
N LEU A 119 13.63 -9.18 3.40
CA LEU A 119 12.82 -8.12 3.98
C LEU A 119 11.43 -8.11 3.35
N THR A 120 10.41 -8.04 4.20
CA THR A 120 9.05 -7.73 3.75
C THR A 120 8.93 -6.24 3.40
N LEU A 121 7.88 -5.87 2.66
CA LEU A 121 7.59 -4.46 2.42
C LEU A 121 7.39 -3.68 3.74
N ASP A 122 6.72 -4.30 4.71
CA ASP A 122 6.47 -3.71 6.03
C ASP A 122 7.78 -3.42 6.79
N ASP A 123 8.71 -4.38 6.77
CA ASP A 123 10.02 -4.21 7.40
C ASP A 123 10.83 -3.10 6.74
N ALA A 124 10.83 -3.06 5.41
CA ALA A 124 11.51 -2.03 4.64
C ALA A 124 10.91 -0.65 4.88
N PHE A 125 9.58 -0.57 4.92
CA PHE A 125 8.83 0.66 5.21
C PHE A 125 9.15 1.16 6.63
N LYS A 126 9.07 0.28 7.63
CA LYS A 126 9.42 0.62 9.00
C LYS A 126 10.88 1.06 9.14
N ARG A 127 11.79 0.37 8.46
CA ARG A 127 13.22 0.75 8.44
C ARG A 127 13.44 2.13 7.81
N ARG A 128 12.67 2.46 6.77
CA ARG A 128 12.81 3.70 6.01
C ARG A 128 12.20 4.90 6.74
N PHE A 129 11.01 4.75 7.29
CA PHE A 129 10.20 5.85 7.82
C PHE A 129 10.10 5.87 9.35
N GLY A 130 10.54 4.81 10.03
CA GLY A 130 10.45 4.69 11.49
C GLY A 130 9.02 4.44 12.01
N VAL A 131 8.04 4.32 11.10
CA VAL A 131 6.63 4.06 11.39
C VAL A 131 6.16 2.80 10.67
N ILE A 132 5.06 2.25 11.14
CA ILE A 132 4.42 1.08 10.52
C ILE A 132 3.69 1.52 9.25
N LEU A 133 3.72 0.68 8.22
CA LEU A 133 2.97 0.91 6.99
C LEU A 133 1.48 1.05 7.31
N PRO A 134 0.85 2.20 7.01
CA PRO A 134 -0.56 2.41 7.27
C PRO A 134 -1.41 1.65 6.25
N ALA A 135 -1.84 0.46 6.61
CA ALA A 135 -2.53 -0.41 5.67
C ALA A 135 -3.91 0.11 5.26
N GLU A 136 -4.57 0.84 6.13
CA GLU A 136 -5.84 1.49 5.80
C GLU A 136 -5.65 2.53 4.69
N ASP A 137 -4.46 3.10 4.63
CA ASP A 137 -4.09 4.15 3.70
C ASP A 137 -3.24 3.66 2.53
N LEU A 138 -2.81 2.37 2.54
CA LEU A 138 -1.99 1.83 1.47
C LEU A 138 -2.73 1.88 0.12
N ASN A 139 -2.14 2.61 -0.82
CA ASN A 139 -2.71 2.82 -2.15
C ASN A 139 -4.11 3.44 -2.18
N LEU A 140 -4.48 4.23 -1.15
CA LEU A 140 -5.67 5.08 -1.23
C LEU A 140 -5.49 6.20 -2.25
N THR A 141 -4.24 6.60 -2.44
CA THR A 141 -3.85 7.65 -3.36
C THR A 141 -2.58 7.25 -4.08
N HIS A 142 -2.37 7.82 -5.24
CA HIS A 142 -1.15 7.64 -6.00
C HIS A 142 -0.73 8.97 -6.63
N ARG A 143 0.57 9.10 -6.89
CA ARG A 143 1.20 10.24 -7.54
C ARG A 143 1.81 9.82 -8.86
N ILE A 144 1.90 10.76 -9.77
CA ILE A 144 2.54 10.58 -11.06
C ILE A 144 3.71 11.55 -11.14
N VAL A 145 4.90 11.04 -11.39
CA VAL A 145 6.11 11.84 -11.55
C VAL A 145 6.76 11.51 -12.89
N LEU A 146 6.82 12.50 -13.74
CA LEU A 146 7.61 12.43 -14.97
C LEU A 146 9.01 12.97 -14.69
N VAL A 147 10.03 12.21 -15.03
CA VAL A 147 11.43 12.61 -14.89
C VAL A 147 12.01 12.86 -16.27
N ALA A 148 12.36 14.10 -16.59
CA ALA A 148 12.75 14.47 -17.94
C ALA A 148 13.82 15.58 -17.94
N SER A 149 14.64 15.68 -18.99
CA SER A 149 15.54 16.82 -19.19
C SER A 149 14.80 18.04 -19.74
N GLU A 150 13.78 17.80 -20.58
CA GLU A 150 12.97 18.83 -21.22
C GLU A 150 11.54 18.37 -21.42
N LEU A 151 10.62 19.31 -21.49
CA LEU A 151 9.21 19.08 -21.75
C LEU A 151 8.73 20.00 -22.88
N ASP A 152 7.92 19.47 -23.81
CA ASP A 152 7.27 20.33 -24.78
C ASP A 152 6.14 21.15 -24.14
N ALA A 153 5.85 22.32 -24.70
CA ALA A 153 4.86 23.25 -24.14
C ALA A 153 3.42 22.67 -24.06
N ARG A 154 3.11 21.66 -24.87
CA ARG A 154 1.78 21.00 -24.83
C ARG A 154 1.68 20.07 -23.66
N THR A 155 2.71 19.27 -23.44
CA THR A 155 2.82 18.37 -22.28
C THR A 155 2.87 19.16 -20.98
N GLU A 156 3.63 20.26 -20.90
CA GLU A 156 3.63 21.16 -19.74
C GLU A 156 2.22 21.68 -19.42
N ARG A 157 1.46 22.09 -20.42
CA ARG A 157 0.09 22.57 -20.24
C ARG A 157 -0.84 21.47 -19.72
N ILE A 158 -0.67 20.24 -20.21
CA ILE A 158 -1.48 19.09 -19.74
C ILE A 158 -1.17 18.80 -18.27
N VAL A 159 0.10 18.72 -17.90
CA VAL A 159 0.49 18.47 -16.50
C VAL A 159 -0.05 19.55 -15.56
N ARG A 160 0.10 20.84 -15.91
CA ARG A 160 -0.46 21.95 -15.11
C ARG A 160 -1.99 21.87 -14.99
N TYR A 161 -2.67 21.48 -16.06
CA TYR A 161 -4.12 21.33 -16.04
C TYR A 161 -4.55 20.20 -15.13
N LEU A 162 -3.91 19.03 -15.19
CA LEU A 162 -4.22 17.86 -14.37
C LEU A 162 -3.92 18.14 -12.89
N ALA A 163 -2.75 18.70 -12.58
CA ALA A 163 -2.40 19.10 -11.22
C ALA A 163 -3.40 20.09 -10.63
N GLY A 164 -3.81 21.12 -11.40
CA GLY A 164 -4.83 22.08 -10.99
C GLY A 164 -6.24 21.49 -10.83
N ARG A 165 -6.47 20.24 -11.23
CA ARG A 165 -7.71 19.47 -11.05
C ARG A 165 -7.60 18.40 -9.97
N GLY A 166 -6.52 18.43 -9.18
CA GLY A 166 -6.32 17.50 -8.08
C GLY A 166 -5.78 16.13 -8.48
N ILE A 167 -5.36 15.95 -9.73
CA ILE A 167 -4.53 14.81 -10.13
C ILE A 167 -3.11 15.10 -9.67
N GLU A 168 -2.60 14.31 -8.74
CA GLU A 168 -1.27 14.50 -8.15
C GLU A 168 -0.17 14.13 -9.15
N MET A 169 0.07 15.04 -10.10
CA MET A 169 1.02 14.88 -11.19
C MET A 169 2.01 16.04 -11.21
N ASN A 170 3.31 15.72 -11.30
CA ASN A 170 4.36 16.72 -11.41
C ASN A 170 5.48 16.25 -12.34
N VAL A 171 6.37 17.14 -12.70
CA VAL A 171 7.57 16.87 -13.49
C VAL A 171 8.81 17.24 -12.70
N LEU A 172 9.75 16.33 -12.62
CA LEU A 172 11.10 16.59 -12.15
C LEU A 172 12.02 16.78 -13.34
N PHE A 173 12.49 17.99 -13.54
CA PHE A 173 13.54 18.26 -14.51
C PHE A 173 14.91 17.92 -13.91
N PHE A 174 15.73 17.24 -14.66
CA PHE A 174 17.12 17.02 -14.33
C PHE A 174 18.06 17.62 -15.37
N GLN A 175 19.20 18.12 -14.93
CA GLN A 175 20.27 18.57 -15.79
C GLN A 175 21.61 18.01 -15.28
N VAL A 176 22.47 17.67 -16.21
CA VAL A 176 23.82 17.19 -15.91
C VAL A 176 24.84 18.20 -16.33
N PHE A 177 25.82 18.43 -15.48
CA PHE A 177 26.95 19.32 -15.71
C PHE A 177 28.25 18.54 -15.57
N ALA A 178 29.29 18.98 -16.24
CA ALA A 178 30.60 18.34 -16.19
C ALA A 178 31.73 19.32 -15.77
N ASP A 179 32.66 18.80 -14.96
CA ASP A 179 33.94 19.40 -14.63
C ASP A 179 35.02 18.34 -14.92
N GLY A 180 35.62 18.38 -16.09
CA GLY A 180 36.52 17.35 -16.57
C GLY A 180 35.79 15.97 -16.66
N THR A 181 36.24 15.02 -15.87
CA THR A 181 35.62 13.67 -15.82
C THR A 181 34.51 13.53 -14.79
N GLN A 182 34.30 14.53 -13.95
CA GLN A 182 33.24 14.50 -12.93
C GLN A 182 31.93 15.01 -13.50
N GLN A 183 30.84 14.36 -13.14
CA GLN A 183 29.49 14.78 -13.50
C GLN A 183 28.70 15.15 -12.25
N PHE A 184 27.87 16.16 -12.40
CA PHE A 184 27.00 16.70 -11.36
C PHE A 184 25.57 16.66 -11.87
N LEU A 185 24.66 16.07 -11.09
CA LEU A 185 23.23 16.02 -11.37
C LEU A 185 22.55 17.13 -10.58
N SER A 186 21.80 17.99 -11.26
CA SER A 186 20.91 18.98 -10.67
C SER A 186 19.47 18.62 -11.00
N ARG A 187 18.56 18.91 -10.08
CA ARG A 187 17.13 18.67 -10.26
C ARG A 187 16.29 19.87 -9.83
N VAL A 188 15.11 20.01 -10.45
CA VAL A 188 14.12 21.02 -10.06
C VAL A 188 12.72 20.54 -10.40
N TRP A 189 11.76 20.76 -9.50
CA TRP A 189 10.36 20.50 -9.75
C TRP A 189 9.74 21.56 -10.66
N MET A 190 8.84 21.15 -11.56
CA MET A 190 8.09 22.05 -12.43
C MET A 190 7.04 22.85 -11.66
N LEU A 191 6.36 22.19 -10.72
CA LEU A 191 5.38 22.78 -9.82
C LEU A 191 5.88 22.65 -8.39
N ASP A 192 5.46 23.55 -7.52
CA ASP A 192 5.71 23.41 -6.08
C ASP A 192 5.04 22.12 -5.57
N GLU A 193 5.81 21.25 -4.92
CA GLU A 193 5.33 19.97 -4.42
C GLU A 193 4.20 20.15 -3.40
N LEU A 194 4.35 21.15 -2.51
CA LEU A 194 3.34 21.41 -1.47
C LEU A 194 2.01 21.89 -2.09
N GLU A 195 2.07 22.76 -3.11
CA GLU A 195 0.86 23.20 -3.81
C GLU A 195 0.13 22.04 -4.50
N VAL A 196 0.88 21.13 -5.15
CA VAL A 196 0.29 19.95 -5.80
C VAL A 196 -0.34 19.02 -4.76
N GLU A 197 0.35 18.76 -3.65
CA GLU A 197 -0.16 17.94 -2.55
C GLU A 197 -1.41 18.55 -1.92
N GLU A 198 -1.41 19.85 -1.62
CA GLU A 198 -2.56 20.54 -1.05
C GLU A 198 -3.77 20.52 -2.00
N GLN A 199 -3.56 20.74 -3.28
CA GLN A 199 -4.64 20.70 -4.26
C GLN A 199 -5.24 19.29 -4.37
N ALA A 200 -4.40 18.26 -4.40
CA ALA A 200 -4.84 16.87 -4.40
C ALA A 200 -5.55 16.50 -3.10
N ALA A 201 -5.07 16.96 -1.94
CA ALA A 201 -5.71 16.72 -0.66
C ALA A 201 -7.10 17.37 -0.57
N ARG A 202 -7.27 18.59 -1.10
CA ARG A 202 -8.58 19.27 -1.19
C ARG A 202 -9.55 18.45 -2.05
N SER A 203 -9.12 18.05 -3.23
CA SER A 203 -9.96 17.24 -4.13
C SER A 203 -10.31 15.87 -3.54
N ARG A 204 -9.41 15.29 -2.75
CA ARG A 204 -9.64 14.02 -2.02
C ARG A 204 -10.65 14.17 -0.88
N SER A 205 -10.55 15.23 -0.09
CA SER A 205 -11.49 15.47 1.03
C SER A 205 -12.94 15.60 0.55
N GLU A 206 -13.13 16.06 -0.68
CA GLU A 206 -14.43 16.11 -1.34
C GLU A 206 -14.89 14.73 -1.84
N ASN A 207 -13.98 13.78 -2.08
CA ASN A 207 -14.24 12.46 -2.67
C ASN A 207 -14.15 11.28 -1.68
N LEU A 208 -13.52 11.44 -0.51
CA LEU A 208 -13.57 10.43 0.54
C LEU A 208 -14.96 10.47 1.19
N GLY A 209 -15.76 9.46 0.89
CA GLY A 209 -17.06 9.26 1.51
C GLY A 209 -16.97 9.14 3.04
N GLU A 210 -18.08 9.37 3.71
CA GLU A 210 -18.19 9.03 5.13
C GLU A 210 -18.05 7.51 5.30
N TRP A 211 -17.41 7.08 6.39
CA TRP A 211 -17.35 5.67 6.74
C TRP A 211 -18.78 5.12 6.92
N ASN A 212 -19.08 4.00 6.26
CA ASN A 212 -20.43 3.42 6.24
C ASN A 212 -20.84 2.69 7.53
N GLY A 213 -19.99 2.72 8.58
CA GLY A 213 -20.25 2.05 9.85
C GLY A 213 -19.86 0.58 9.90
N GLU A 214 -19.36 -0.01 8.81
CA GLU A 214 -19.04 -1.42 8.71
C GLU A 214 -17.54 -1.64 8.56
N TYR A 215 -17.01 -2.70 9.21
CA TYR A 215 -15.59 -2.99 9.26
C TYR A 215 -15.21 -4.08 8.27
N TYR A 216 -14.04 -3.93 7.67
CA TYR A 216 -13.32 -5.00 7.00
C TYR A 216 -12.49 -5.78 8.02
N VAL A 217 -12.49 -7.10 7.91
CA VAL A 217 -11.64 -8.01 8.69
C VAL A 217 -10.90 -8.94 7.76
N SER A 218 -9.57 -8.98 7.84
CA SER A 218 -8.72 -9.96 7.20
C SER A 218 -8.48 -11.14 8.14
N PHE A 219 -9.00 -12.31 7.79
CA PHE A 219 -8.76 -13.55 8.53
C PHE A 219 -7.70 -14.37 7.78
N GLY A 220 -6.42 -14.02 8.00
CA GLY A 220 -5.28 -14.64 7.32
C GLY A 220 -5.09 -16.09 7.76
N LEU A 221 -5.04 -16.99 6.78
CA LEU A 221 -4.68 -18.39 6.97
C LEU A 221 -3.24 -18.61 6.49
N TYR A 222 -2.29 -17.83 7.01
CA TYR A 222 -0.90 -17.87 6.55
C TYR A 222 -0.19 -19.18 6.88
N ASP A 223 -0.66 -19.86 7.92
CA ASP A 223 -0.26 -21.21 8.28
C ASP A 223 -1.54 -22.01 8.52
N GLU A 224 -1.68 -23.17 7.92
CA GLU A 224 -2.72 -24.11 8.31
C GLU A 224 -2.68 -24.45 9.81
N GLU A 225 -1.60 -24.05 10.49
CA GLU A 225 -1.32 -24.29 11.89
C GLU A 225 -1.90 -23.23 12.85
N SER A 226 -2.07 -21.93 12.44
CA SER A 226 -2.38 -20.86 13.42
C SER A 226 -3.88 -20.52 13.51
N ARG A 227 -4.62 -20.56 12.42
CA ARG A 227 -6.06 -20.19 12.38
C ARG A 227 -6.86 -21.19 11.61
N ASN A 228 -8.10 -21.43 12.07
CA ASN A 228 -9.03 -22.31 11.41
C ASN A 228 -10.41 -21.65 11.28
N TRP A 229 -10.91 -21.52 10.03
CA TRP A 229 -12.19 -20.88 9.78
C TRP A 229 -13.38 -21.66 10.35
N GLU A 230 -13.33 -22.99 10.35
CA GLU A 230 -14.40 -23.80 10.92
C GLU A 230 -14.51 -23.59 12.44
N ASP A 231 -13.36 -23.47 13.14
CA ASP A 231 -13.33 -23.14 14.57
C ASP A 231 -13.89 -21.73 14.81
N ALA A 232 -13.52 -20.75 13.97
CA ALA A 232 -14.03 -19.39 14.05
C ALA A 232 -15.55 -19.33 13.90
N VAL A 233 -16.11 -20.12 12.98
CA VAL A 233 -17.56 -20.25 12.80
C VAL A 233 -18.19 -20.96 13.98
N LYS A 234 -17.62 -22.09 14.40
CA LYS A 234 -18.15 -22.94 15.47
C LYS A 234 -18.21 -22.22 16.82
N TYR A 235 -17.15 -21.52 17.17
CA TYR A 235 -17.01 -20.89 18.49
C TYR A 235 -17.31 -19.38 18.48
N GLY A 236 -17.64 -18.80 17.34
CA GLY A 236 -18.06 -17.40 17.22
C GLY A 236 -16.95 -16.40 17.51
N PHE A 237 -15.89 -16.38 16.71
CA PHE A 237 -14.79 -15.42 16.88
C PHE A 237 -14.13 -15.03 15.56
N ILE A 238 -13.38 -13.95 15.60
CA ILE A 238 -12.27 -13.65 14.69
C ILE A 238 -10.99 -13.53 15.53
N SER A 239 -9.84 -13.69 14.89
CA SER A 239 -8.56 -13.57 15.58
C SER A 239 -7.46 -12.97 14.72
N ALA A 240 -6.46 -12.41 15.37
CA ALA A 240 -5.24 -11.93 14.78
C ALA A 240 -4.05 -12.12 15.74
N GLY A 241 -2.88 -12.45 15.20
CA GLY A 241 -1.65 -12.67 15.94
C GLY A 241 -0.44 -12.62 15.02
N GLY A 242 0.73 -12.96 15.56
CA GLY A 242 1.99 -12.89 14.81
C GLY A 242 2.72 -11.55 14.95
N GLY A 243 2.27 -10.69 15.86
CA GLY A 243 2.90 -9.42 16.20
C GLY A 243 1.90 -8.37 16.70
N ARG A 244 2.38 -7.47 17.56
CA ARG A 244 1.57 -6.40 18.14
C ARG A 244 0.82 -5.57 17.08
N TRP A 245 1.38 -5.48 15.91
CA TRP A 245 0.79 -4.74 14.82
C TRP A 245 -0.51 -5.35 14.28
N TYR A 246 -0.55 -6.68 14.13
CA TYR A 246 -1.74 -7.37 13.64
C TYR A 246 -2.88 -7.40 14.67
N ASN A 247 -2.54 -7.49 15.96
CA ASN A 247 -3.54 -7.57 17.01
C ASN A 247 -4.04 -6.20 17.51
N ALA A 248 -3.25 -5.12 17.35
CA ALA A 248 -3.65 -3.78 17.78
C ALA A 248 -4.90 -3.27 17.05
N THR A 249 -5.08 -3.62 15.78
CA THR A 249 -6.26 -3.19 15.00
C THR A 249 -7.56 -3.86 15.46
N LEU A 250 -7.49 -4.99 16.18
CA LEU A 250 -8.66 -5.60 16.82
C LEU A 250 -9.31 -4.69 17.87
N GLU A 251 -8.56 -3.76 18.44
CA GLU A 251 -9.07 -2.77 19.41
C GLU A 251 -10.07 -1.77 18.80
N TYR A 252 -10.10 -1.65 17.47
CA TYR A 252 -11.13 -0.84 16.77
C TYR A 252 -12.52 -1.44 16.87
N LEU A 253 -12.63 -2.74 17.12
CA LEU A 253 -13.88 -3.46 17.19
C LEU A 253 -14.53 -3.31 18.56
N THR A 254 -15.70 -2.71 18.58
CA THR A 254 -16.53 -2.55 19.77
C THR A 254 -17.79 -3.41 19.67
N PRO A 255 -18.41 -3.83 20.78
CA PRO A 255 -19.68 -4.54 20.74
C PRO A 255 -20.73 -3.80 19.89
N GLY A 256 -21.42 -4.53 19.03
CA GLY A 256 -22.35 -4.00 18.04
C GLY A 256 -21.73 -3.67 16.68
N ALA A 257 -20.40 -3.68 16.55
CA ALA A 257 -19.74 -3.44 15.29
C ALA A 257 -20.06 -4.56 14.27
N ARG A 258 -20.49 -4.17 13.07
CA ARG A 258 -20.69 -5.12 11.94
C ARG A 258 -19.36 -5.31 11.22
N ILE A 259 -19.00 -6.57 10.99
CA ILE A 259 -17.77 -6.97 10.34
C ILE A 259 -18.02 -7.82 9.09
N TRP A 260 -17.21 -7.62 8.06
CA TRP A 260 -17.14 -8.43 6.86
C TRP A 260 -15.78 -9.12 6.80
N VAL A 261 -15.79 -10.45 6.85
CA VAL A 261 -14.56 -11.24 6.97
C VAL A 261 -14.12 -11.75 5.60
N ASN A 262 -12.91 -11.37 5.24
CA ASN A 262 -12.22 -11.83 4.04
C ASN A 262 -11.03 -12.74 4.40
N VAL A 263 -10.88 -13.82 3.68
CA VAL A 263 -9.68 -14.67 3.72
C VAL A 263 -8.81 -14.29 2.52
N PRO A 264 -7.61 -13.73 2.75
CA PRO A 264 -6.71 -13.32 1.67
C PRO A 264 -6.48 -14.43 0.63
N GLY A 265 -6.54 -14.08 -0.65
CA GLY A 265 -6.41 -15.03 -1.76
C GLY A 265 -7.61 -15.96 -1.98
N THR A 266 -8.62 -15.93 -1.11
CA THR A 266 -9.80 -16.82 -1.18
C THR A 266 -11.09 -16.02 -1.40
N GLY A 267 -11.34 -14.96 -0.61
CA GLY A 267 -12.52 -14.13 -0.71
C GLY A 267 -13.29 -13.96 0.60
N TYR A 268 -14.47 -13.34 0.53
CA TYR A 268 -15.31 -13.09 1.70
C TYR A 268 -16.05 -14.34 2.14
N VAL A 269 -15.95 -14.64 3.43
CA VAL A 269 -16.44 -15.89 4.03
C VAL A 269 -17.52 -15.69 5.09
N GLY A 270 -17.72 -14.47 5.56
CA GLY A 270 -18.73 -14.24 6.59
C GLY A 270 -19.01 -12.77 6.88
N VAL A 271 -20.17 -12.56 7.48
CA VAL A 271 -20.61 -11.31 8.11
C VAL A 271 -21.11 -11.61 9.51
N GLY A 272 -20.69 -10.78 10.47
CA GLY A 272 -21.04 -10.95 11.87
C GLY A 272 -21.12 -9.63 12.63
N GLU A 273 -21.53 -9.72 13.87
CA GLU A 273 -21.59 -8.62 14.82
C GLU A 273 -20.68 -8.95 16.00
N VAL A 274 -19.83 -8.03 16.35
CA VAL A 274 -18.93 -8.12 17.49
C VAL A 274 -19.74 -8.10 18.79
N THR A 275 -19.46 -9.02 19.72
CA THR A 275 -20.19 -9.15 20.99
C THR A 275 -19.35 -8.82 22.23
N GLY A 276 -18.05 -8.60 22.06
CA GLY A 276 -17.15 -8.27 23.16
C GLY A 276 -15.84 -7.69 22.70
N THR A 277 -14.96 -7.39 23.60
CA THR A 277 -13.64 -6.82 23.34
C THR A 277 -12.59 -7.88 23.04
N SER A 278 -11.46 -7.47 22.44
CA SER A 278 -10.31 -8.32 22.18
C SER A 278 -9.71 -8.89 23.46
N LYS A 279 -9.36 -10.18 23.45
CA LYS A 279 -8.69 -10.89 24.55
C LYS A 279 -7.59 -11.80 24.02
N ARG A 280 -6.53 -11.96 24.79
CA ARG A 280 -5.46 -12.93 24.46
C ARG A 280 -5.99 -14.37 24.49
N ALA A 281 -5.31 -15.26 23.77
CA ALA A 281 -5.64 -16.68 23.75
C ALA A 281 -5.76 -17.29 25.17
N SER A 282 -4.88 -16.88 26.09
CA SER A 282 -4.90 -17.34 27.50
C SER A 282 -6.15 -16.91 28.27
N GLU A 283 -6.82 -15.85 27.85
CA GLU A 283 -7.97 -15.24 28.52
C GLU A 283 -9.29 -15.49 27.77
N PHE A 284 -9.22 -15.97 26.53
CA PHE A 284 -10.41 -16.14 25.68
C PHE A 284 -11.10 -17.48 25.94
N THR A 285 -12.34 -17.39 26.37
CA THR A 285 -13.17 -18.55 26.66
C THR A 285 -14.34 -18.66 25.67
N VAL A 286 -14.69 -19.88 25.33
CA VAL A 286 -15.80 -20.24 24.44
C VAL A 286 -16.72 -21.24 25.09
N THR A 287 -17.94 -21.37 24.58
CA THR A 287 -18.92 -22.34 25.07
C THR A 287 -18.83 -23.61 24.23
N ARG A 288 -18.68 -24.76 24.90
CA ARG A 288 -18.75 -26.08 24.26
C ARG A 288 -20.19 -26.46 23.92
N GLU A 289 -20.35 -27.50 23.12
CA GLU A 289 -21.66 -28.04 22.75
C GLU A 289 -22.49 -28.53 23.95
N ASP A 290 -21.82 -28.96 25.01
CA ASP A 290 -22.45 -29.37 26.27
C ASP A 290 -22.82 -28.17 27.20
N GLY A 291 -22.60 -26.94 26.72
CA GLY A 291 -22.88 -25.70 27.48
C GLY A 291 -21.78 -25.31 28.47
N THR A 292 -20.72 -26.10 28.63
CA THR A 292 -19.59 -25.75 29.50
C THR A 292 -18.66 -24.72 28.89
N SER A 293 -18.04 -23.89 29.73
CA SER A 293 -17.02 -22.94 29.28
C SER A 293 -15.64 -23.60 29.19
N ALA A 294 -14.89 -23.29 28.16
CA ALA A 294 -13.52 -23.76 28.00
C ALA A 294 -12.64 -22.66 27.41
N ASN A 295 -11.33 -22.69 27.70
CA ASN A 295 -10.38 -21.83 27.00
C ASN A 295 -10.27 -22.27 25.55
N ILE A 296 -10.13 -21.30 24.62
CA ILE A 296 -10.00 -21.58 23.18
C ILE A 296 -8.85 -22.54 22.87
N MET A 297 -7.77 -22.49 23.60
CA MET A 297 -6.61 -23.35 23.43
C MET A 297 -6.90 -24.83 23.75
N ASP A 298 -7.99 -25.13 24.48
CA ASP A 298 -8.37 -26.50 24.85
C ASP A 298 -9.32 -27.15 23.84
N VAL A 299 -9.94 -26.35 22.97
CA VAL A 299 -10.98 -26.79 22.05
C VAL A 299 -10.70 -26.53 20.57
N SER A 300 -9.81 -25.57 20.27
CA SER A 300 -9.41 -25.28 18.90
C SER A 300 -8.55 -26.39 18.32
N LYS A 301 -8.70 -26.67 17.04
CA LYS A 301 -7.83 -27.57 16.26
C LYS A 301 -6.36 -27.17 16.38
N ASN A 302 -6.10 -25.86 16.54
CA ASN A 302 -4.76 -25.26 16.59
C ASN A 302 -4.31 -24.91 18.03
N GLY A 303 -4.97 -25.45 19.06
CA GLY A 303 -4.72 -25.11 20.44
C GLY A 303 -3.26 -25.30 20.90
N ALA A 304 -2.55 -26.30 20.37
CA ALA A 304 -1.15 -26.52 20.67
C ALA A 304 -0.24 -25.39 20.18
N VAL A 305 -0.54 -24.82 19.01
CA VAL A 305 0.19 -23.65 18.43
C VAL A 305 -0.09 -22.41 19.25
N LEU A 306 -1.35 -22.16 19.59
CA LEU A 306 -1.78 -21.02 20.40
C LEU A 306 -1.05 -21.00 21.76
N ARG A 307 -0.85 -22.17 22.40
CA ARG A 307 -0.11 -22.27 23.66
C ARG A 307 1.34 -21.86 23.57
N ARG A 308 2.01 -22.12 22.44
CA ARG A 308 3.46 -21.78 22.28
C ARG A 308 3.73 -20.30 22.39
N THR A 309 2.78 -19.46 22.00
CA THR A 309 2.94 -18.00 21.96
C THR A 309 2.10 -17.27 23.00
N SER A 310 1.25 -17.98 23.77
CA SER A 310 0.25 -17.40 24.68
C SER A 310 0.83 -16.55 25.81
N GLU A 311 2.07 -16.85 26.25
CA GLU A 311 2.74 -16.13 27.35
C GLU A 311 3.38 -14.81 26.88
N ASP A 312 3.71 -14.68 25.59
CA ASP A 312 4.32 -13.47 25.01
C ASP A 312 3.21 -12.56 24.46
N PRO A 313 2.94 -11.39 25.07
CA PRO A 313 1.88 -10.48 24.59
C PRO A 313 2.08 -10.01 23.16
N ASP A 314 3.32 -9.91 22.71
CA ASP A 314 3.63 -9.42 21.35
C ASP A 314 3.47 -10.52 20.29
N LYS A 315 3.49 -11.80 20.69
CA LYS A 315 3.36 -12.96 19.79
C LYS A 315 2.04 -13.71 19.92
N SER A 316 1.31 -13.46 21.02
CA SER A 316 0.05 -14.14 21.29
C SER A 316 -1.00 -13.83 20.24
N GLU A 317 -1.82 -14.83 19.94
CA GLU A 317 -3.06 -14.62 19.19
C GLU A 317 -4.10 -13.94 20.08
N TYR A 318 -4.80 -12.94 19.53
CA TYR A 318 -5.90 -12.22 20.18
C TYR A 318 -7.21 -12.54 19.47
N PHE A 319 -8.27 -12.67 20.25
CA PHE A 319 -9.59 -13.11 19.82
C PHE A 319 -10.64 -12.05 20.13
N VAL A 320 -11.56 -11.82 19.18
CA VAL A 320 -12.74 -10.98 19.37
C VAL A 320 -13.98 -11.86 19.18
N PRO A 321 -14.90 -11.91 20.18
CA PRO A 321 -16.10 -12.72 20.07
C PRO A 321 -17.09 -12.11 19.07
N VAL A 322 -17.69 -12.95 18.23
CA VAL A 322 -18.57 -12.58 17.12
C VAL A 322 -19.81 -13.43 17.11
N ARG A 323 -20.96 -12.81 16.95
CA ARG A 323 -22.22 -13.46 16.60
C ARG A 323 -22.35 -13.44 15.07
N TRP A 324 -22.20 -14.60 14.44
CA TRP A 324 -22.31 -14.69 13.01
C TRP A 324 -23.74 -14.42 12.52
N ILE A 325 -23.90 -13.56 11.52
CA ILE A 325 -25.15 -13.32 10.81
C ILE A 325 -25.26 -14.31 9.65
N LYS A 326 -24.16 -14.46 8.89
CA LYS A 326 -24.06 -15.41 7.79
C LYS A 326 -22.61 -15.80 7.56
N THR A 327 -22.38 -17.08 7.28
CA THR A 327 -21.04 -17.60 6.93
C THR A 327 -21.14 -18.57 5.78
N VAL A 328 -20.04 -18.75 5.06
CA VAL A 328 -19.87 -19.78 4.04
C VAL A 328 -18.56 -20.55 4.28
N PRO A 329 -18.47 -21.82 3.89
CA PRO A 329 -17.22 -22.55 3.89
C PRO A 329 -16.19 -21.88 2.97
N LEU A 330 -14.88 -22.07 3.23
CA LEU A 330 -13.81 -21.52 2.40
C LEU A 330 -13.98 -21.82 0.91
N ALA A 331 -14.40 -23.05 0.57
CA ALA A 331 -14.63 -23.45 -0.82
C ALA A 331 -15.79 -22.70 -1.52
N LYS A 332 -16.60 -21.95 -0.76
CA LYS A 332 -17.70 -21.12 -1.26
C LYS A 332 -17.48 -19.64 -0.96
N ALA A 333 -16.24 -19.25 -0.68
CA ALA A 333 -15.90 -17.84 -0.45
C ALA A 333 -16.31 -16.98 -1.65
N ILE A 334 -16.81 -15.80 -1.36
CA ILE A 334 -17.33 -14.87 -2.37
C ILE A 334 -16.20 -13.94 -2.82
N HIS A 335 -15.90 -13.99 -4.11
CA HIS A 335 -14.90 -13.13 -4.72
C HIS A 335 -15.43 -12.57 -6.04
N GLU A 336 -15.36 -11.25 -6.21
CA GLU A 336 -15.61 -10.58 -7.48
C GLU A 336 -14.46 -9.59 -7.75
N VAL A 337 -14.13 -9.41 -9.04
CA VAL A 337 -13.12 -8.41 -9.43
C VAL A 337 -13.57 -7.03 -8.98
N GLY A 338 -12.66 -6.29 -8.34
CA GLY A 338 -12.98 -4.96 -7.81
C GLY A 338 -13.44 -4.96 -6.34
N PHE A 339 -13.56 -6.11 -5.68
CA PHE A 339 -13.81 -6.13 -4.24
C PHE A 339 -12.62 -5.56 -3.46
N PHE A 340 -12.95 -4.90 -2.35
CA PHE A 340 -11.96 -4.37 -1.41
C PHE A 340 -11.20 -5.53 -0.75
N GLY A 341 -9.88 -5.37 -0.60
CA GLY A 341 -9.01 -6.29 0.12
C GLY A 341 -7.91 -5.49 0.81
N ASN A 342 -7.54 -5.91 2.02
CA ASN A 342 -6.46 -5.30 2.78
C ASN A 342 -5.75 -6.36 3.64
N GLN A 343 -4.45 -6.20 3.91
CA GLN A 343 -3.66 -7.13 4.73
C GLN A 343 -3.89 -6.97 6.22
N HIS A 344 -4.39 -5.82 6.67
CA HIS A 344 -4.64 -5.58 8.10
C HIS A 344 -5.77 -6.41 8.63
N SER A 345 -5.58 -6.82 9.88
CA SER A 345 -6.59 -7.64 10.55
C SER A 345 -7.94 -6.94 10.63
N VAL A 346 -7.97 -5.62 10.89
CA VAL A 346 -9.20 -4.82 10.89
C VAL A 346 -8.93 -3.44 10.32
N CYS A 347 -9.84 -2.92 9.49
CA CYS A 347 -9.84 -1.52 9.08
C CYS A 347 -11.25 -0.92 8.89
N LYS A 348 -11.32 0.42 8.83
CA LYS A 348 -12.52 1.25 8.59
C LYS A 348 -12.43 1.89 7.20
N PRO A 349 -12.64 1.15 6.12
CA PRO A 349 -12.43 1.71 4.80
C PRO A 349 -13.45 2.79 4.47
N ARG A 350 -12.98 3.87 3.82
CA ARG A 350 -13.82 5.02 3.39
C ARG A 350 -13.91 5.16 1.88
N THR A 351 -13.33 4.21 1.14
CA THR A 351 -13.29 4.25 -0.32
C THR A 351 -14.62 3.88 -0.96
N SER A 352 -14.91 4.40 -2.14
CA SER A 352 -16.07 3.99 -2.93
C SER A 352 -16.05 2.48 -3.24
N LYS A 353 -14.86 1.91 -3.38
CA LYS A 353 -14.64 0.47 -3.55
C LYS A 353 -15.18 -0.34 -2.37
N TRP A 354 -14.99 0.14 -1.13
CA TRP A 354 -15.56 -0.50 0.05
C TRP A 354 -17.08 -0.45 0.09
N VAL A 355 -17.64 0.72 -0.18
CA VAL A 355 -19.10 0.88 -0.25
C VAL A 355 -19.70 -0.07 -1.27
N HIS A 356 -19.14 -0.12 -2.48
CA HIS A 356 -19.53 -1.07 -3.52
C HIS A 356 -19.41 -2.53 -3.06
N THR A 357 -18.28 -2.89 -2.43
CA THR A 357 -18.05 -4.25 -1.92
C THR A 357 -19.13 -4.66 -0.92
N VAL A 358 -19.41 -3.80 0.07
CA VAL A 358 -20.41 -4.09 1.10
C VAL A 358 -21.82 -4.22 0.51
N GLU A 359 -22.21 -3.32 -0.37
CA GLU A 359 -23.52 -3.40 -1.05
C GLU A 359 -23.67 -4.70 -1.84
N ARG A 360 -22.62 -5.08 -2.55
CA ARG A 360 -22.61 -6.32 -3.31
C ARG A 360 -22.61 -7.56 -2.43
N LEU A 361 -21.84 -7.57 -1.34
CA LEU A 361 -21.82 -8.65 -0.36
C LEU A 361 -23.17 -8.80 0.34
N LYS A 362 -23.87 -7.72 0.68
CA LYS A 362 -25.24 -7.78 1.21
C LYS A 362 -26.17 -8.57 0.30
N GLN A 363 -26.11 -8.32 -1.00
CA GLN A 363 -26.90 -9.08 -1.99
C GLN A 363 -26.50 -10.55 -2.04
N LEU A 364 -25.20 -10.86 -2.11
CA LEU A 364 -24.68 -12.20 -2.28
C LEU A 364 -24.86 -13.09 -1.04
N PHE A 365 -24.71 -12.51 0.16
CA PHE A 365 -25.00 -13.20 1.42
C PHE A 365 -26.49 -13.23 1.76
N GLY A 366 -27.33 -12.43 1.09
CA GLY A 366 -28.77 -12.31 1.39
C GLY A 366 -29.02 -11.67 2.76
N VAL A 367 -28.23 -10.66 3.13
CA VAL A 367 -28.35 -9.92 4.39
C VAL A 367 -28.65 -8.45 4.12
N ILE A 368 -29.29 -7.79 5.09
CA ILE A 368 -29.68 -6.35 5.00
C ILE A 368 -28.66 -5.49 5.72
#